data_daa4a6af21f07df109b8ce9e83fb129c
#
_entry.id   daa4a6af21f07df109b8ce9e83fb129c
#
_cell.length_a   1.000
_cell.length_b   1.000
_cell.length_c   1.000
_cell.angle_alpha   90.00
_cell.angle_beta   90.00
_cell.angle_gamma   90.00
#
_symmetry.space_group_name_H-M   'P 1'
#
loop_
_entity.id
_entity.type
_entity.pdbx_description
1 polymer ?
#
loop_
_entity_poly.entity_id
_entity_poly.type
_entity_poly.pdbx_seq_one_letter_code
_entity_poly.pdbx_strand_id
1 'polypeptide(L)'
;MLNFQIKTLIKNNMQLAITVLGDNQINFIAEILPAVRDCKCNILEIRSSRLAQATAAYLLIQGNWNHIAKLESTLDVIQKRLEINIHKLRIEHKDKGSDYVPYSLETISLDRDNVMESIATFLFDRDIGIEEISGSCYQAPYIQTSVFSTKFVILIPPHLHLLSLREEFLDFCDQLNIDSILEPIKR
;
A
#
# COMPACT_ATOMS: atom_id res chain seq x y z
N MET A 1 -0.50 -6.35 38.16
CA MET A 1 -1.89 -6.19 37.67
C MET A 1 -2.01 -5.34 36.43
N LEU A 2 -1.25 -4.28 36.26
CA LEU A 2 -1.33 -3.39 35.06
C LEU A 2 -1.01 -4.10 33.73
N ASN A 3 0.00 -4.99 33.72
CA ASN A 3 0.41 -5.73 32.51
C ASN A 3 -0.61 -6.77 32.02
N PHE A 4 -1.49 -7.24 32.89
CA PHE A 4 -2.52 -8.22 32.52
C PHE A 4 -3.73 -7.52 31.87
N GLN A 5 -4.07 -6.31 32.32
CA GLN A 5 -5.14 -5.51 31.71
C GLN A 5 -4.75 -4.98 30.33
N ILE A 6 -3.49 -4.58 30.14
CA ILE A 6 -2.99 -4.14 28.81
C ILE A 6 -3.00 -5.30 27.81
N LYS A 7 -2.57 -6.51 28.19
CA LYS A 7 -2.65 -7.71 27.33
C LYS A 7 -4.09 -8.13 27.00
N THR A 8 -5.04 -7.90 27.88
CA THR A 8 -6.46 -8.23 27.63
C THR A 8 -7.12 -7.20 26.71
N LEU A 9 -6.72 -5.93 26.77
CA LEU A 9 -7.17 -4.87 25.86
C LEU A 9 -6.65 -5.06 24.43
N ILE A 10 -5.43 -5.55 24.27
CA ILE A 10 -4.83 -5.85 22.95
C ILE A 10 -5.51 -7.08 22.30
N LYS A 11 -5.96 -8.04 23.09
CA LYS A 11 -6.57 -9.30 22.61
C LYS A 11 -7.96 -9.15 21.97
N ASN A 12 -8.62 -7.99 22.10
CA ASN A 12 -9.97 -7.75 21.58
C ASN A 12 -10.03 -6.78 20.38
N ASN A 13 -8.89 -6.31 19.90
CA ASN A 13 -8.86 -5.41 18.75
C ASN A 13 -8.73 -6.22 17.45
N MET A 14 -9.79 -6.18 16.66
CA MET A 14 -9.85 -6.72 15.31
C MET A 14 -9.47 -5.65 14.30
N GLN A 15 -8.82 -6.03 13.23
CA GLN A 15 -8.55 -5.16 12.11
C GLN A 15 -9.43 -5.54 10.92
N LEU A 16 -9.88 -4.52 10.20
CA LEU A 16 -10.63 -4.64 8.97
C LEU A 16 -9.90 -3.88 7.88
N ALA A 17 -9.39 -4.59 6.89
CA ALA A 17 -8.93 -3.98 5.66
C ALA A 17 -10.11 -3.83 4.71
N ILE A 18 -10.27 -2.65 4.14
CA ILE A 18 -11.26 -2.40 3.09
C ILE A 18 -10.59 -1.79 1.86
N THR A 19 -11.06 -2.20 0.69
CA THR A 19 -10.76 -1.53 -0.57
C THR A 19 -12.03 -0.97 -1.15
N VAL A 20 -11.96 0.22 -1.71
CA VAL A 20 -13.10 0.94 -2.27
C VAL A 20 -12.76 1.38 -3.69
N LEU A 21 -13.68 1.13 -4.61
CA LEU A 21 -13.58 1.59 -5.99
C LEU A 21 -14.91 2.20 -6.41
N GLY A 22 -14.87 3.42 -6.91
CA GLY A 22 -16.05 4.12 -7.39
C GLY A 22 -15.72 5.13 -8.47
N ASP A 23 -16.74 5.71 -9.10
CA ASP A 23 -16.58 6.82 -10.04
C ASP A 23 -15.95 8.03 -9.32
N ASN A 24 -15.09 8.78 -10.02
CA ASN A 24 -14.39 9.93 -9.45
C ASN A 24 -15.30 11.12 -9.10
N GLN A 25 -16.53 11.13 -9.59
CA GLN A 25 -17.56 12.12 -9.24
C GLN A 25 -18.19 11.84 -7.86
N ILE A 26 -18.03 10.60 -7.35
CA ILE A 26 -18.60 10.18 -6.07
C ILE A 26 -17.56 10.39 -4.96
N ASN A 27 -17.82 11.32 -4.06
CA ASN A 27 -16.96 11.53 -2.89
C ASN A 27 -17.28 10.51 -1.78
N PHE A 28 -17.01 9.22 -2.02
CA PHE A 28 -17.27 8.16 -1.05
C PHE A 28 -16.43 8.28 0.23
N ILE A 29 -15.28 8.97 0.19
CA ILE A 29 -14.46 9.21 1.40
C ILE A 29 -15.25 10.02 2.42
N ALA A 30 -16.01 11.04 1.98
CA ALA A 30 -16.84 11.86 2.85
C ALA A 30 -17.96 11.07 3.55
N GLU A 31 -18.33 9.90 3.04
CA GLU A 31 -19.33 8.99 3.63
C GLU A 31 -18.69 7.92 4.53
N ILE A 32 -17.54 7.39 4.11
CA ILE A 32 -16.86 6.31 4.84
C ILE A 32 -16.22 6.81 6.15
N LEU A 33 -15.55 7.98 6.13
CA LEU A 33 -14.88 8.50 7.33
C LEU A 33 -15.85 8.75 8.50
N PRO A 34 -17.02 9.39 8.32
CA PRO A 34 -18.02 9.50 9.38
C PRO A 34 -18.54 8.13 9.84
N ALA A 35 -18.79 7.19 8.92
CA ALA A 35 -19.26 5.85 9.27
C ALA A 35 -18.26 5.10 10.20
N VAL A 36 -16.96 5.22 9.93
CA VAL A 36 -15.91 4.65 10.80
C VAL A 36 -15.95 5.27 12.20
N ARG A 37 -16.06 6.61 12.28
CA ARG A 37 -16.16 7.34 13.56
C ARG A 37 -17.42 6.92 14.34
N ASP A 38 -18.59 6.89 13.68
CA ASP A 38 -19.89 6.63 14.31
C ASP A 38 -20.02 5.16 14.77
N CYS A 39 -19.23 4.28 14.16
CA CYS A 39 -19.05 2.91 14.63
C CYS A 39 -17.97 2.76 15.72
N LYS A 40 -17.37 3.87 16.20
CA LYS A 40 -16.31 3.89 17.21
C LYS A 40 -15.08 3.05 16.82
N CYS A 41 -14.75 3.09 15.54
CA CYS A 41 -13.55 2.49 14.99
C CYS A 41 -12.47 3.55 14.75
N ASN A 42 -11.21 3.12 14.73
CA ASN A 42 -10.06 3.98 14.44
C ASN A 42 -9.45 3.60 13.08
N ILE A 43 -9.04 4.62 12.33
CA ILE A 43 -8.29 4.41 11.08
C ILE A 43 -6.81 4.32 11.45
N LEU A 44 -6.17 3.22 11.07
CA LEU A 44 -4.73 3.01 11.21
C LEU A 44 -3.98 3.50 9.97
N GLU A 45 -4.55 3.25 8.79
CA GLU A 45 -3.97 3.66 7.52
C GLU A 45 -5.08 3.99 6.53
N ILE A 46 -4.85 4.97 5.67
CA ILE A 46 -5.71 5.32 4.55
C ILE A 46 -4.87 5.80 3.38
N ARG A 47 -5.16 5.29 2.19
CA ARG A 47 -4.63 5.80 0.93
C ARG A 47 -5.74 5.88 -0.10
N SER A 48 -5.69 6.91 -0.93
CA SER A 48 -6.65 7.10 -2.01
C SER A 48 -5.97 7.74 -3.21
N SER A 49 -6.31 7.28 -4.40
CA SER A 49 -5.80 7.81 -5.65
C SER A 49 -6.88 7.86 -6.73
N ARG A 50 -6.72 8.77 -7.67
CA ARG A 50 -7.53 8.82 -8.87
C ARG A 50 -6.88 7.99 -9.97
N LEU A 51 -7.69 7.19 -10.64
CA LEU A 51 -7.31 6.31 -11.75
C LEU A 51 -8.22 6.63 -12.94
N ALA A 52 -7.82 7.55 -13.79
CA ALA A 52 -8.65 8.04 -14.90
C ALA A 52 -10.03 8.54 -14.42
N GLN A 53 -11.11 7.83 -14.70
CA GLN A 53 -12.48 8.18 -14.30
C GLN A 53 -12.92 7.49 -13.01
N ALA A 54 -12.05 6.74 -12.37
CA ALA A 54 -12.33 6.09 -11.10
C ALA A 54 -11.48 6.66 -9.96
N THR A 55 -11.98 6.54 -8.73
CA THR A 55 -11.20 6.73 -7.50
C THR A 55 -11.10 5.41 -6.78
N ALA A 56 -9.88 5.03 -6.42
CA ALA A 56 -9.60 3.88 -5.58
C ALA A 56 -9.11 4.33 -4.21
N ALA A 57 -9.51 3.60 -3.16
CA ALA A 57 -8.96 3.80 -1.82
C ALA A 57 -8.80 2.46 -1.11
N TYR A 58 -7.86 2.39 -0.18
CA TYR A 58 -7.82 1.34 0.81
C TYR A 58 -7.63 1.92 2.20
N LEU A 59 -8.22 1.25 3.18
CA LEU A 59 -8.16 1.64 4.58
C LEU A 59 -7.89 0.42 5.45
N LEU A 60 -7.07 0.61 6.47
CA LEU A 60 -6.93 -0.32 7.58
C LEU A 60 -7.61 0.30 8.81
N ILE A 61 -8.60 -0.40 9.33
CA ILE A 61 -9.47 0.09 10.39
C ILE A 61 -9.37 -0.86 11.58
N GLN A 62 -9.32 -0.32 12.79
CA GLN A 62 -9.26 -1.08 14.03
C GLN A 62 -10.50 -0.81 14.88
N GLY A 63 -11.04 -1.86 15.48
CA GLY A 63 -12.15 -1.79 16.42
C GLY A 63 -12.35 -3.08 17.18
N ASN A 64 -13.26 -3.08 18.16
CA ASN A 64 -13.68 -4.35 18.75
C ASN A 64 -14.60 -5.12 17.79
N TRP A 65 -14.87 -6.37 18.08
CA TRP A 65 -15.68 -7.23 17.22
C TRP A 65 -17.05 -6.64 16.87
N ASN A 66 -17.76 -6.06 17.85
CA ASN A 66 -19.09 -5.46 17.65
C ASN A 66 -19.02 -4.19 16.80
N HIS A 67 -18.01 -3.36 17.01
CA HIS A 67 -17.80 -2.13 16.24
C HIS A 67 -17.50 -2.44 14.78
N ILE A 68 -16.64 -3.42 14.52
CA ILE A 68 -16.31 -3.89 13.17
C ILE A 68 -17.54 -4.49 12.48
N ALA A 69 -18.31 -5.35 13.17
CA ALA A 69 -19.54 -5.93 12.61
C ALA A 69 -20.59 -4.86 12.26
N LYS A 70 -20.73 -3.82 13.11
CA LYS A 70 -21.60 -2.68 12.83
C LYS A 70 -21.10 -1.89 11.62
N LEU A 71 -19.78 -1.64 11.54
CA LEU A 71 -19.18 -0.92 10.42
C LEU A 71 -19.39 -1.68 9.11
N GLU A 72 -19.16 -2.98 9.07
CA GLU A 72 -19.38 -3.81 7.87
C GLU A 72 -20.82 -3.67 7.34
N SER A 73 -21.82 -3.73 8.24
CA SER A 73 -23.22 -3.53 7.86
C SER A 73 -23.49 -2.12 7.33
N THR A 74 -22.86 -1.10 7.94
CA THR A 74 -22.99 0.29 7.48
C THR A 74 -22.35 0.48 6.11
N LEU A 75 -21.19 -0.14 5.87
CA LEU A 75 -20.50 -0.11 4.57
C LEU A 75 -21.33 -0.79 3.48
N ASP A 76 -22.07 -1.87 3.78
CA ASP A 76 -22.99 -2.51 2.82
C ASP A 76 -24.12 -1.57 2.38
N VAL A 77 -24.61 -0.74 3.30
CA VAL A 77 -25.64 0.27 2.98
C VAL A 77 -25.05 1.38 2.10
N ILE A 78 -23.84 1.87 2.46
CA ILE A 78 -23.14 2.90 1.69
C ILE A 78 -22.83 2.41 0.28
N GLN A 79 -22.30 1.19 0.15
CA GLN A 79 -22.00 0.56 -1.13
C GLN A 79 -23.21 0.55 -2.08
N LYS A 80 -24.36 0.11 -1.57
CA LYS A 80 -25.61 0.05 -2.36
C LYS A 80 -26.13 1.43 -2.72
N ARG A 81 -26.07 2.38 -1.80
CA ARG A 81 -26.59 3.73 -2.00
C ARG A 81 -25.77 4.54 -3.00
N LEU A 82 -24.44 4.38 -2.95
CA LEU A 82 -23.52 5.12 -3.81
C LEU A 82 -23.12 4.36 -5.08
N GLU A 83 -23.58 3.12 -5.25
CA GLU A 83 -23.25 2.23 -6.38
C GLU A 83 -21.71 2.07 -6.56
N ILE A 84 -20.99 1.96 -5.44
CA ILE A 84 -19.55 1.73 -5.40
C ILE A 84 -19.23 0.30 -5.02
N ASN A 85 -17.98 -0.14 -5.25
CA ASN A 85 -17.51 -1.46 -4.84
C ASN A 85 -16.68 -1.35 -3.56
N ILE A 86 -17.07 -2.08 -2.50
CA ILE A 86 -16.32 -2.17 -1.24
C ILE A 86 -16.02 -3.63 -0.97
N HIS A 87 -14.73 -4.01 -0.95
CA HIS A 87 -14.29 -5.31 -0.48
C HIS A 87 -13.79 -5.20 0.95
N LYS A 88 -14.11 -6.19 1.76
CA LYS A 88 -13.83 -6.22 3.21
C LYS A 88 -13.09 -7.49 3.56
N LEU A 89 -11.98 -7.37 4.32
CA LEU A 89 -11.20 -8.49 4.83
C LEU A 89 -10.89 -8.26 6.31
N ARG A 90 -11.36 -9.15 7.18
CA ARG A 90 -10.95 -9.15 8.58
C ARG A 90 -9.55 -9.72 8.71
N ILE A 91 -8.69 -9.01 9.42
CA ILE A 91 -7.29 -9.39 9.63
C ILE A 91 -7.09 -9.66 11.12
N GLU A 92 -6.57 -10.84 11.44
CA GLU A 92 -6.05 -11.10 12.77
C GLU A 92 -4.70 -10.42 12.94
N HIS A 93 -4.57 -9.60 13.97
CA HIS A 93 -3.31 -8.96 14.29
C HIS A 93 -2.28 -10.02 14.68
N LYS A 94 -1.36 -10.32 13.77
CA LYS A 94 -0.15 -11.07 14.09
C LYS A 94 0.98 -10.06 14.20
N ASP A 95 1.50 -9.87 15.41
CA ASP A 95 2.75 -9.12 15.59
C ASP A 95 3.85 -9.84 14.81
N LYS A 96 4.06 -9.41 13.58
CA LYS A 96 5.28 -9.71 12.85
C LYS A 96 6.30 -8.67 13.30
N GLY A 97 7.04 -8.99 14.35
CA GLY A 97 8.31 -8.32 14.59
C GLY A 97 9.18 -8.57 13.35
N SER A 98 9.24 -7.62 12.46
CA SER A 98 10.09 -7.73 11.29
C SER A 98 11.29 -6.83 11.49
N ASP A 99 12.48 -7.43 11.55
CA ASP A 99 13.77 -6.71 11.51
C ASP A 99 14.09 -6.17 10.11
N TYR A 100 13.07 -6.10 9.23
CA TYR A 100 13.20 -5.59 7.87
C TYR A 100 13.44 -4.09 7.85
N VAL A 101 14.32 -3.65 6.95
CA VAL A 101 14.66 -2.23 6.80
C VAL A 101 13.94 -1.67 5.58
N PRO A 102 13.11 -0.60 5.73
CA PRO A 102 12.40 -0.02 4.61
C PRO A 102 13.32 0.88 3.76
N TYR A 103 13.25 0.68 2.44
CA TYR A 103 13.92 1.49 1.42
C TYR A 103 12.95 1.98 0.37
N SER A 104 13.21 3.16 -0.18
CA SER A 104 12.58 3.66 -1.41
C SER A 104 13.44 3.29 -2.59
N LEU A 105 12.82 2.64 -3.56
CA LEU A 105 13.40 2.35 -4.86
C LEU A 105 12.62 3.14 -5.91
N GLU A 106 13.27 4.07 -6.58
CA GLU A 106 12.67 4.86 -7.65
C GLU A 106 13.37 4.54 -8.96
N THR A 107 12.60 4.40 -10.05
CA THR A 107 13.17 4.16 -11.38
C THR A 107 12.51 5.05 -12.42
N ILE A 108 13.31 5.39 -13.43
CA ILE A 108 12.86 6.11 -14.61
C ILE A 108 13.39 5.36 -15.84
N SER A 109 12.49 5.06 -16.76
CA SER A 109 12.82 4.40 -18.02
C SER A 109 12.02 5.00 -19.16
N LEU A 110 12.47 4.78 -20.38
CA LEU A 110 11.57 4.93 -21.52
C LEU A 110 10.45 3.89 -21.37
N ASP A 111 9.22 4.26 -21.78
CA ASP A 111 8.09 3.36 -21.73
C ASP A 111 8.40 2.08 -22.50
N ARG A 112 8.64 1.02 -21.76
CA ARG A 112 8.99 -0.31 -22.27
C ARG A 112 8.13 -1.35 -21.59
N ASP A 113 7.75 -2.34 -22.36
CA ASP A 113 7.08 -3.52 -21.84
C ASP A 113 7.95 -4.19 -20.76
N ASN A 114 7.31 -4.65 -19.67
CA ASN A 114 7.88 -5.53 -18.63
C ASN A 114 8.86 -4.89 -17.62
N VAL A 115 9.09 -3.57 -17.59
CA VAL A 115 10.01 -2.96 -16.61
C VAL A 115 9.57 -3.24 -15.17
N MET A 116 8.28 -3.06 -14.85
CA MET A 116 7.76 -3.33 -13.49
C MET A 116 7.86 -4.81 -13.13
N GLU A 117 7.55 -5.70 -14.06
CA GLU A 117 7.65 -7.14 -13.87
C GLU A 117 9.11 -7.55 -13.59
N SER A 118 10.05 -7.03 -14.38
CA SER A 118 11.49 -7.33 -14.20
C SER A 118 12.00 -6.87 -12.84
N ILE A 119 11.62 -5.65 -12.40
CA ILE A 119 12.00 -5.14 -11.08
C ILE A 119 11.34 -5.98 -9.97
N ALA A 120 10.06 -6.28 -10.08
CA ALA A 120 9.36 -7.09 -9.07
C ALA A 120 9.95 -8.50 -8.96
N THR A 121 10.31 -9.12 -10.09
CA THR A 121 10.97 -10.43 -10.12
C THR A 121 12.34 -10.37 -9.46
N PHE A 122 13.16 -9.34 -9.78
CA PHE A 122 14.46 -9.13 -9.13
C PHE A 122 14.37 -9.06 -7.61
N LEU A 123 13.36 -8.34 -7.10
CA LEU A 123 13.10 -8.20 -5.67
C LEU A 123 12.62 -9.52 -5.05
N PHE A 124 11.67 -10.17 -5.71
CA PHE A 124 11.07 -11.42 -5.24
C PHE A 124 12.09 -12.56 -5.15
N ASP A 125 12.98 -12.70 -6.13
CA ASP A 125 14.02 -13.73 -6.16
C ASP A 125 15.03 -13.59 -4.99
N ARG A 126 15.03 -12.45 -4.30
CA ARG A 126 15.88 -12.15 -3.14
C ARG A 126 15.14 -12.05 -1.83
N ASP A 127 13.91 -12.54 -1.77
CA ASP A 127 13.03 -12.44 -0.59
C ASP A 127 12.82 -11.00 -0.09
N ILE A 128 12.97 -10.01 -0.96
CA ILE A 128 12.72 -8.61 -0.63
C ILE A 128 11.22 -8.34 -0.71
N GLY A 129 10.64 -7.94 0.41
CA GLY A 129 9.22 -7.59 0.49
C GLY A 129 8.91 -6.29 -0.26
N ILE A 130 7.77 -6.25 -0.94
CA ILE A 130 7.24 -5.02 -1.55
C ILE A 130 6.06 -4.56 -0.69
N GLU A 131 6.17 -3.37 -0.10
CA GLU A 131 5.12 -2.77 0.74
C GLU A 131 4.20 -1.87 -0.08
N GLU A 132 4.78 -1.14 -1.06
CA GLU A 132 4.03 -0.24 -1.93
C GLU A 132 4.65 -0.20 -3.33
N ILE A 133 3.79 -0.08 -4.34
CA ILE A 133 4.18 0.19 -5.71
C ILE A 133 3.34 1.34 -6.23
N SER A 134 4.00 2.32 -6.83
CA SER A 134 3.34 3.32 -7.65
C SER A 134 4.08 3.47 -8.98
N GLY A 135 3.34 3.73 -10.05
CA GLY A 135 3.92 3.93 -11.37
C GLY A 135 3.05 4.84 -12.21
N SER A 136 3.68 5.66 -13.03
CA SER A 136 2.98 6.55 -13.94
C SER A 136 3.76 6.74 -15.24
N CYS A 137 3.01 6.80 -16.33
CA CYS A 137 3.53 7.13 -17.64
C CYS A 137 3.22 8.61 -17.93
N TYR A 138 4.21 9.37 -18.37
CA TYR A 138 4.04 10.76 -18.76
C TYR A 138 4.95 11.11 -19.95
N GLN A 139 4.57 12.14 -20.70
CA GLN A 139 5.43 12.65 -21.76
C GLN A 139 6.45 13.63 -21.17
N ALA A 140 7.72 13.34 -21.39
CA ALA A 140 8.79 14.25 -20.95
C ALA A 140 8.71 15.58 -21.72
N PRO A 141 8.70 16.74 -21.03
CA PRO A 141 8.34 18.03 -21.61
C PRO A 141 9.21 18.47 -22.79
N TYR A 142 10.47 18.01 -22.86
CA TYR A 142 11.45 18.48 -23.85
C TYR A 142 11.78 17.50 -24.97
N ILE A 143 11.50 16.21 -24.78
CA ILE A 143 11.88 15.17 -25.75
C ILE A 143 10.68 14.48 -26.41
N GLN A 144 9.46 14.83 -26.04
CA GLN A 144 8.20 14.25 -26.54
C GLN A 144 8.17 12.71 -26.50
N THR A 145 8.98 12.14 -25.64
CA THR A 145 9.09 10.69 -25.48
C THR A 145 8.31 10.30 -24.22
N SER A 146 7.58 9.20 -24.30
CA SER A 146 6.91 8.62 -23.14
C SER A 146 7.94 8.08 -22.16
N VAL A 147 7.82 8.49 -20.91
CA VAL A 147 8.69 8.08 -19.80
C VAL A 147 7.83 7.39 -18.76
N PHE A 148 8.32 6.25 -18.29
CA PHE A 148 7.69 5.51 -17.21
C PHE A 148 8.50 5.70 -15.93
N SER A 149 7.87 6.26 -14.91
CA SER A 149 8.45 6.44 -13.58
C SER A 149 7.78 5.48 -12.60
N THR A 150 8.57 4.75 -11.83
CA THR A 150 8.06 3.88 -10.77
C THR A 150 8.69 4.20 -9.43
N LYS A 151 7.92 3.94 -8.37
CA LYS A 151 8.40 4.01 -7.01
C LYS A 151 7.90 2.79 -6.24
N PHE A 152 8.84 2.11 -5.61
CA PHE A 152 8.59 0.99 -4.72
C PHE A 152 9.00 1.36 -3.30
N VAL A 153 8.20 0.99 -2.33
CA VAL A 153 8.63 0.87 -0.94
C VAL A 153 8.93 -0.60 -0.71
N ILE A 154 10.18 -0.91 -0.41
CA ILE A 154 10.67 -2.29 -0.26
C ILE A 154 11.14 -2.54 1.17
N LEU A 155 11.02 -3.77 1.59
CA LEU A 155 11.43 -4.26 2.90
C LEU A 155 12.62 -5.21 2.74
N ILE A 156 13.83 -4.73 3.02
CA ILE A 156 15.06 -5.50 2.88
C ILE A 156 15.24 -6.36 4.11
N PRO A 157 15.35 -7.70 3.96
CA PRO A 157 15.58 -8.60 5.08
C PRO A 157 17.00 -8.41 5.67
N PRO A 158 17.17 -8.63 6.98
CA PRO A 158 18.41 -8.30 7.70
C PRO A 158 19.62 -9.16 7.29
N HIS A 159 19.38 -10.28 6.63
CA HIS A 159 20.45 -11.15 6.16
C HIS A 159 21.08 -10.69 4.83
N LEU A 160 20.46 -9.77 4.10
CA LEU A 160 20.98 -9.24 2.85
C LEU A 160 22.00 -8.13 3.11
N HIS A 161 23.14 -8.23 2.44
CA HIS A 161 24.19 -7.22 2.51
C HIS A 161 23.85 -6.06 1.58
N LEU A 162 23.51 -4.92 2.16
CA LEU A 162 22.97 -3.77 1.42
C LEU A 162 23.86 -3.24 0.31
N LEU A 163 25.19 -3.23 0.51
CA LEU A 163 26.14 -2.76 -0.51
C LEU A 163 26.11 -3.67 -1.73
N SER A 164 26.16 -4.99 -1.52
CA SER A 164 26.08 -5.97 -2.61
C SER A 164 24.75 -5.91 -3.34
N LEU A 165 23.64 -5.78 -2.59
CA LEU A 165 22.33 -5.61 -3.20
C LEU A 165 22.26 -4.37 -4.08
N ARG A 166 22.85 -3.26 -3.64
CA ARG A 166 22.86 -2.01 -4.41
C ARG A 166 23.68 -2.15 -5.69
N GLU A 167 24.83 -2.78 -5.64
CA GLU A 167 25.67 -3.05 -6.82
C GLU A 167 24.93 -3.96 -7.81
N GLU A 168 24.40 -5.08 -7.36
CA GLU A 168 23.63 -6.00 -8.21
C GLU A 168 22.39 -5.34 -8.84
N PHE A 169 21.71 -4.46 -8.09
CA PHE A 169 20.54 -3.76 -8.60
C PHE A 169 20.92 -2.70 -9.64
N LEU A 170 22.02 -1.98 -9.45
CA LEU A 170 22.52 -1.03 -10.44
C LEU A 170 22.92 -1.74 -11.74
N ASP A 171 23.69 -2.84 -11.64
CA ASP A 171 24.06 -3.65 -12.82
C ASP A 171 22.84 -4.18 -13.57
N PHE A 172 21.80 -4.62 -12.81
CA PHE A 172 20.52 -5.05 -13.38
C PHE A 172 19.81 -3.91 -14.11
N CYS A 173 19.75 -2.72 -13.53
CA CYS A 173 19.13 -1.55 -14.15
C CYS A 173 19.89 -1.08 -15.39
N ASP A 174 21.22 -1.09 -15.36
CA ASP A 174 22.07 -0.73 -16.49
C ASP A 174 21.83 -1.66 -17.71
N GLN A 175 21.69 -2.97 -17.47
CA GLN A 175 21.36 -3.94 -18.53
C GLN A 175 20.01 -3.67 -19.19
N LEU A 176 19.07 -3.10 -18.45
CA LEU A 176 17.73 -2.74 -18.93
C LEU A 176 17.64 -1.29 -19.40
N ASN A 177 18.71 -0.49 -19.32
CA ASN A 177 18.72 0.97 -19.54
C ASN A 177 17.65 1.68 -18.71
N ILE A 178 17.65 1.42 -17.41
CA ILE A 178 16.77 2.02 -16.41
C ILE A 178 17.61 2.88 -15.47
N ASP A 179 17.29 4.15 -15.34
CA ASP A 179 17.84 4.99 -14.28
C ASP A 179 17.18 4.65 -12.96
N SER A 180 17.98 4.44 -11.90
CA SER A 180 17.44 4.03 -10.60
C SER A 180 18.10 4.73 -9.42
N ILE A 181 17.31 4.88 -8.35
CA ILE A 181 17.74 5.43 -7.06
C ILE A 181 17.23 4.51 -5.96
N LEU A 182 18.14 4.03 -5.09
CA LEU A 182 17.81 3.23 -3.92
C LEU A 182 18.26 3.96 -2.65
N GLU A 183 17.30 4.41 -1.83
CA GLU A 183 17.56 5.22 -0.63
C GLU A 183 16.81 4.70 0.61
N PRO A 184 17.42 4.82 1.81
CA PRO A 184 16.71 4.48 3.04
C PRO A 184 15.55 5.45 3.29
N ILE A 185 14.42 4.90 3.73
CA ILE A 185 13.29 5.74 4.16
C ILE A 185 13.60 6.28 5.55
N LYS A 186 13.71 7.59 5.67
CA LYS A 186 13.81 8.27 6.98
C LYS A 186 12.42 8.28 7.62
N ARG A 187 12.28 7.54 8.71
CA ARG A 187 11.09 7.58 9.57
C ARG A 187 11.19 8.73 10.56
#